data_f223b4cca03f010aa001c2f588519f59
#
_entry.id   f223b4cca03f010aa001c2f588519f59
#
_cell.length_a   1.000
_cell.length_b   1.000
_cell.length_c   1.000
_cell.angle_alpha   90.00
_cell.angle_beta   90.00
_cell.angle_gamma   90.00
#
_symmetry.space_group_name_H-M   'P 1'
#
loop_
_entity.id
_entity.type
_entity.pdbx_description
1 polymer ?
#
loop_
_entity_poly.entity_id
_entity_poly.type
_entity_poly.pdbx_seq_one_letter_code
_entity_poly.pdbx_strand_id
1 'polypeptide(L)'
;MNRCPWPGSDPLMIKYHDEEWGKPLHDDQKLFEFLILESFQAGLSWRTVLHKRENFRKAFVKFDAKKVSRFDRKKFNSLMKDAGIIRNRLKIEAAINNAKCFLHLQKEFGSFDKYVWSFVNHKTIINKPKSLKDFVAKTPISDAMSEDMGKRGYKFRGSTICYAFM
;
A
#
# COMPACT_ATOMS: atom_id res chain seq x y z
N MET A 1 -3.60 27.75 -3.32
CA MET A 1 -4.25 26.47 -2.91
C MET A 1 -3.86 26.19 -1.47
N ASN A 2 -4.83 26.03 -0.56
CA ASN A 2 -4.52 25.68 0.82
C ASN A 2 -4.16 24.18 0.88
N ARG A 3 -2.87 23.88 1.11
CA ARG A 3 -2.37 22.50 1.25
C ARG A 3 -2.45 22.08 2.71
N CYS A 4 -2.75 20.79 2.95
CA CYS A 4 -2.61 20.20 4.27
C CYS A 4 -1.19 20.39 4.81
N PRO A 5 -0.97 20.63 6.11
CA PRO A 5 0.35 20.88 6.66
C PRO A 5 1.24 19.64 6.80
N TRP A 6 0.70 18.41 6.72
CA TRP A 6 1.44 17.18 6.97
C TRP A 6 2.57 16.86 5.98
N PRO A 7 2.56 17.30 4.68
CA PRO A 7 3.71 17.12 3.81
C PRO A 7 4.93 17.93 4.21
N GLY A 8 4.73 19.02 4.99
CA GLY A 8 5.80 19.95 5.36
C GLY A 8 6.40 20.64 4.14
N SER A 9 7.73 20.81 4.15
CA SER A 9 8.51 21.45 3.07
C SER A 9 9.20 20.43 2.14
N ASP A 10 8.99 19.15 2.32
CA ASP A 10 9.63 18.09 1.53
C ASP A 10 9.00 18.03 0.11
N PRO A 11 9.77 18.30 -0.96
CA PRO A 11 9.23 18.35 -2.32
C PRO A 11 8.57 17.04 -2.77
N LEU A 12 9.11 15.89 -2.34
CA LEU A 12 8.57 14.59 -2.70
C LEU A 12 7.23 14.31 -1.99
N MET A 13 7.14 14.69 -0.72
CA MET A 13 5.90 14.60 0.06
C MET A 13 4.83 15.55 -0.49
N ILE A 14 5.23 16.76 -0.90
CA ILE A 14 4.34 17.74 -1.54
C ILE A 14 3.79 17.19 -2.85
N LYS A 15 4.67 16.66 -3.70
CA LYS A 15 4.27 16.05 -4.97
C LYS A 15 3.29 14.90 -4.77
N TYR A 16 3.60 14.00 -3.85
CA TYR A 16 2.71 12.88 -3.49
C TYR A 16 1.33 13.37 -3.03
N HIS A 17 1.31 14.36 -2.11
CA HIS A 17 0.06 14.95 -1.62
C HIS A 17 -0.78 15.57 -2.75
N ASP A 18 -0.16 16.30 -3.65
CA ASP A 18 -0.88 17.06 -4.67
C ASP A 18 -1.33 16.18 -5.86
N GLU A 19 -0.59 15.11 -6.17
CA GLU A 19 -0.80 14.30 -7.37
C GLU A 19 -1.42 12.92 -7.11
N GLU A 20 -1.23 12.33 -5.92
CA GLU A 20 -1.61 10.94 -5.66
C GLU A 20 -2.53 10.78 -4.44
N TRP A 21 -2.20 11.41 -3.31
CA TRP A 21 -2.93 11.22 -2.06
C TRP A 21 -4.40 11.66 -2.16
N GLY A 22 -5.31 10.77 -1.74
CA GLY A 22 -6.75 11.04 -1.76
C GLY A 22 -7.37 11.08 -3.17
N LYS A 23 -6.67 10.58 -4.20
CA LYS A 23 -7.21 10.45 -5.55
C LYS A 23 -7.62 9.02 -5.84
N PRO A 24 -8.81 8.79 -6.43
CA PRO A 24 -9.24 7.45 -6.83
C PRO A 24 -8.23 6.78 -7.74
N LEU A 25 -7.94 5.51 -7.47
CA LEU A 25 -6.97 4.70 -8.19
C LEU A 25 -7.61 3.38 -8.64
N HIS A 26 -7.54 3.07 -9.93
CA HIS A 26 -8.16 1.90 -10.56
C HIS A 26 -7.17 1.03 -11.36
N ASP A 27 -5.87 1.27 -11.21
CA ASP A 27 -4.82 0.47 -11.87
C ASP A 27 -4.29 -0.59 -10.89
N ASP A 28 -4.47 -1.87 -11.22
CA ASP A 28 -4.09 -2.99 -10.36
C ASP A 28 -2.59 -2.99 -10.00
N GLN A 29 -1.70 -2.60 -10.92
CA GLN A 29 -0.27 -2.57 -10.63
C GLN A 29 0.09 -1.46 -9.64
N LYS A 30 -0.51 -0.29 -9.78
CA LYS A 30 -0.34 0.80 -8.82
C LYS A 30 -1.00 0.49 -7.47
N LEU A 31 -2.16 -0.16 -7.48
CA LEU A 31 -2.80 -0.64 -6.25
C LEU A 31 -1.90 -1.64 -5.53
N PHE A 32 -1.25 -2.57 -6.25
CA PHE A 32 -0.28 -3.47 -5.64
C PHE A 32 0.97 -2.74 -5.12
N GLU A 33 1.48 -1.73 -5.84
CA GLU A 33 2.57 -0.87 -5.37
C GLU A 33 2.21 -0.24 -4.03
N PHE A 34 1.06 0.44 -3.93
CA PHE A 34 0.62 1.09 -2.68
C PHE A 34 0.40 0.08 -1.56
N LEU A 35 -0.25 -1.04 -1.82
CA LEU A 35 -0.46 -2.09 -0.84
C LEU A 35 0.86 -2.56 -0.19
N ILE A 36 1.90 -2.75 -0.99
CA ILE A 36 3.21 -3.15 -0.49
C ILE A 36 3.89 -2.00 0.25
N LEU A 37 3.87 -0.78 -0.30
CA LEU A 37 4.51 0.37 0.34
C LEU A 37 3.87 0.71 1.69
N GLU A 38 2.53 0.67 1.80
CA GLU A 38 1.81 0.86 3.07
C GLU A 38 2.14 -0.24 4.08
N SER A 39 2.27 -1.49 3.63
CA SER A 39 2.75 -2.58 4.49
C SER A 39 4.16 -2.31 5.03
N PHE A 40 5.03 -1.71 4.23
CA PHE A 40 6.37 -1.31 4.67
C PHE A 40 6.37 -0.08 5.59
N GLN A 41 5.33 0.75 5.53
CA GLN A 41 5.19 1.89 6.45
C GLN A 41 4.94 1.46 7.90
N ALA A 42 4.36 0.30 8.17
CA ALA A 42 4.06 -0.14 9.54
C ALA A 42 5.25 0.10 10.49
N GLY A 43 5.05 0.95 11.51
CA GLY A 43 6.09 1.38 12.46
C GLY A 43 7.11 2.38 11.94
N LEU A 44 6.89 2.97 10.74
CA LEU A 44 7.76 3.97 10.12
C LEU A 44 6.94 5.17 9.64
N SER A 45 7.61 6.24 9.21
CA SER A 45 6.94 7.38 8.56
C SER A 45 6.73 7.12 7.06
N TRP A 46 5.65 7.67 6.50
CA TRP A 46 5.42 7.64 5.06
C TRP A 46 6.58 8.29 4.28
N ARG A 47 7.13 9.39 4.80
CA ARG A 47 8.32 10.03 4.23
C ARG A 47 9.46 9.03 4.01
N THR A 48 9.74 8.19 5.00
CA THR A 48 10.81 7.16 4.90
C THR A 48 10.55 6.18 3.76
N VAL A 49 9.30 5.75 3.59
CA VAL A 49 8.91 4.83 2.52
C VAL A 49 8.95 5.51 1.16
N LEU A 50 8.38 6.72 1.07
CA LEU A 50 8.29 7.50 -0.17
C LEU A 50 9.67 7.83 -0.75
N HIS A 51 10.63 8.24 0.09
CA HIS A 51 12.01 8.48 -0.34
C HIS A 51 12.73 7.24 -0.86
N LYS A 52 12.26 6.04 -0.51
CA LYS A 52 12.81 4.77 -1.01
C LYS A 52 11.97 4.17 -2.16
N ARG A 53 10.88 4.81 -2.58
CA ARG A 53 9.91 4.28 -3.53
C ARG A 53 10.54 3.82 -4.85
N GLU A 54 11.45 4.62 -5.43
CA GLU A 54 12.12 4.26 -6.67
C GLU A 54 13.05 3.04 -6.51
N ASN A 55 13.70 2.90 -5.36
CA ASN A 55 14.49 1.73 -5.05
C ASN A 55 13.59 0.49 -4.84
N PHE A 56 12.44 0.66 -4.19
CA PHE A 56 11.43 -0.38 -4.11
C PHE A 56 10.92 -0.82 -5.49
N ARG A 57 10.65 0.12 -6.41
CA ARG A 57 10.27 -0.20 -7.79
C ARG A 57 11.31 -1.05 -8.51
N LYS A 58 12.59 -0.73 -8.34
CA LYS A 58 13.70 -1.53 -8.88
C LYS A 58 13.78 -2.91 -8.21
N ALA A 59 13.77 -2.96 -6.89
CA ALA A 59 13.93 -4.16 -6.08
C ALA A 59 12.78 -5.17 -6.30
N PHE A 60 11.54 -4.67 -6.41
CA PHE A 60 10.31 -5.43 -6.59
C PHE A 60 9.81 -5.45 -8.05
N VAL A 61 10.71 -5.30 -9.02
CA VAL A 61 10.46 -5.42 -10.48
C VAL A 61 9.22 -4.64 -10.91
N LYS A 62 9.18 -3.34 -10.56
CA LYS A 62 8.08 -2.38 -10.79
C LYS A 62 6.75 -2.86 -10.21
N PHE A 63 6.78 -3.62 -9.13
CA PHE A 63 5.59 -4.19 -8.48
C PHE A 63 4.73 -5.07 -9.41
N ASP A 64 5.39 -5.81 -10.31
CA ASP A 64 4.74 -6.89 -11.07
C ASP A 64 4.42 -8.04 -10.11
N ALA A 65 3.15 -8.16 -9.71
CA ALA A 65 2.71 -9.16 -8.72
C ALA A 65 3.03 -10.59 -9.16
N LYS A 66 2.97 -10.91 -10.47
CA LYS A 66 3.31 -12.24 -10.99
C LYS A 66 4.79 -12.57 -10.77
N LYS A 67 5.67 -11.59 -10.96
CA LYS A 67 7.10 -11.76 -10.74
C LYS A 67 7.43 -11.79 -9.25
N VAL A 68 6.85 -10.87 -8.46
CA VAL A 68 7.08 -10.81 -7.00
C VAL A 68 6.64 -12.09 -6.32
N SER A 69 5.51 -12.68 -6.71
CA SER A 69 4.99 -13.94 -6.13
C SER A 69 5.93 -15.14 -6.33
N ARG A 70 6.86 -15.04 -7.29
CA ARG A 70 7.84 -16.08 -7.64
C ARG A 70 9.23 -15.81 -7.09
N PHE A 71 9.41 -14.79 -6.25
CA PHE A 71 10.72 -14.53 -5.64
C PHE A 71 11.16 -15.73 -4.80
N ASP A 72 12.32 -16.25 -5.16
CA ASP A 72 12.97 -17.38 -4.50
C ASP A 72 13.85 -16.94 -3.31
N ARG A 73 14.49 -17.88 -2.67
CA ARG A 73 15.40 -17.63 -1.55
C ARG A 73 16.60 -16.76 -1.94
N LYS A 74 17.11 -16.91 -3.17
CA LYS A 74 18.22 -16.09 -3.68
C LYS A 74 17.80 -14.64 -3.80
N LYS A 75 16.62 -14.35 -4.40
CA LYS A 75 16.07 -13.01 -4.52
C LYS A 75 15.75 -12.42 -3.15
N PHE A 76 15.14 -13.19 -2.25
CA PHE A 76 14.90 -12.77 -0.87
C PHE A 76 16.19 -12.32 -0.17
N ASN A 77 17.26 -13.13 -0.25
CA ASN A 77 18.55 -12.80 0.37
C ASN A 77 19.18 -11.54 -0.27
N SER A 78 18.99 -11.32 -1.55
CA SER A 78 19.40 -10.09 -2.23
C SER A 78 18.67 -8.87 -1.68
N LEU A 79 17.33 -8.96 -1.48
CA LEU A 79 16.52 -7.88 -0.90
C LEU A 79 16.96 -7.55 0.55
N MET A 80 17.31 -8.56 1.34
CA MET A 80 17.82 -8.36 2.71
C MET A 80 19.16 -7.62 2.76
N LYS A 81 19.93 -7.61 1.67
CA LYS A 81 21.21 -6.90 1.54
C LYS A 81 21.06 -5.52 0.88
N ASP A 82 19.91 -5.22 0.27
CA ASP A 82 19.69 -3.97 -0.45
C ASP A 82 19.44 -2.80 0.50
N ALA A 83 20.43 -1.93 0.69
CA ALA A 83 20.34 -0.72 1.51
C ALA A 83 19.35 0.32 0.92
N GLY A 84 18.98 0.22 -0.34
CA GLY A 84 18.02 1.09 -0.99
C GLY A 84 16.58 0.92 -0.47
N ILE A 85 16.25 -0.24 0.10
CA ILE A 85 14.93 -0.52 0.66
C ILE A 85 14.95 -0.67 2.18
N ILE A 86 13.78 -0.88 2.77
CA ILE A 86 13.64 -1.22 4.20
C ILE A 86 13.92 -2.71 4.36
N ARG A 87 15.08 -3.05 4.95
CA ARG A 87 15.56 -4.42 5.15
C ARG A 87 14.91 -5.06 6.37
N ASN A 88 13.64 -5.38 6.25
CA ASN A 88 12.90 -6.09 7.30
C ASN A 88 12.44 -7.44 6.76
N ARG A 89 12.92 -8.52 7.39
CA ARG A 89 12.64 -9.90 6.98
C ARG A 89 11.15 -10.18 6.85
N LEU A 90 10.38 -9.87 7.90
CA LEU A 90 8.95 -10.17 7.94
C LEU A 90 8.17 -9.39 6.88
N LYS A 91 8.55 -8.14 6.61
CA LYS A 91 7.91 -7.31 5.58
C LYS A 91 8.22 -7.80 4.17
N ILE A 92 9.44 -8.25 3.91
CA ILE A 92 9.82 -8.83 2.61
C ILE A 92 9.09 -10.16 2.38
N GLU A 93 9.05 -11.04 3.39
CA GLU A 93 8.29 -12.30 3.34
C GLU A 93 6.79 -12.01 3.11
N ALA A 94 6.24 -11.02 3.82
CA ALA A 94 4.86 -10.58 3.66
C ALA A 94 4.58 -10.05 2.24
N ALA A 95 5.47 -9.26 1.67
CA ALA A 95 5.30 -8.74 0.30
C ALA A 95 5.21 -9.86 -0.74
N ILE A 96 6.04 -10.90 -0.61
CA ILE A 96 6.00 -12.08 -1.49
C ILE A 96 4.70 -12.87 -1.29
N ASN A 97 4.28 -13.07 -0.05
CA ASN A 97 3.01 -13.72 0.28
C ASN A 97 1.82 -12.91 -0.26
N ASN A 98 1.80 -11.60 -0.02
CA ASN A 98 0.72 -10.71 -0.44
C ASN A 98 0.59 -10.65 -1.98
N ALA A 99 1.70 -10.81 -2.71
CA ALA A 99 1.66 -10.95 -4.17
C ALA A 99 0.87 -12.20 -4.62
N LYS A 100 1.02 -13.32 -3.90
CA LYS A 100 0.24 -14.54 -4.19
C LYS A 100 -1.25 -14.33 -3.88
N CYS A 101 -1.55 -13.74 -2.72
CA CYS A 101 -2.94 -13.42 -2.34
C CYS A 101 -3.58 -12.44 -3.33
N PHE A 102 -2.83 -11.44 -3.80
CA PHE A 102 -3.25 -10.48 -4.81
C PHE A 102 -3.67 -11.16 -6.12
N LEU A 103 -2.86 -12.09 -6.61
CA LEU A 103 -3.18 -12.86 -7.82
C LEU A 103 -4.42 -13.77 -7.65
N HIS A 104 -4.65 -14.30 -6.46
CA HIS A 104 -5.88 -15.05 -6.15
C HIS A 104 -7.11 -14.15 -6.22
N LEU A 105 -7.02 -12.93 -5.65
CA LEU A 105 -8.12 -11.96 -5.73
C LEU A 105 -8.40 -11.49 -7.16
N GLN A 106 -7.35 -11.26 -7.96
CA GLN A 106 -7.53 -10.95 -9.39
C GLN A 106 -8.29 -12.07 -10.12
N LYS A 107 -7.99 -13.33 -9.80
CA LYS A 107 -8.69 -14.49 -10.41
C LYS A 107 -10.15 -14.59 -9.94
N GLU A 108 -10.41 -14.32 -8.66
CA GLU A 108 -11.74 -14.45 -8.04
C GLU A 108 -12.69 -13.32 -8.47
N PHE A 109 -12.20 -12.08 -8.45
CA PHE A 109 -13.00 -10.86 -8.69
C PHE A 109 -12.85 -10.29 -10.11
N GLY A 110 -11.93 -10.85 -10.91
CA GLY A 110 -11.57 -10.34 -12.25
C GLY A 110 -10.49 -9.24 -12.21
N SER A 111 -10.37 -8.47 -11.11
CA SER A 111 -9.27 -7.52 -10.84
C SER A 111 -9.17 -7.27 -9.33
N PHE A 112 -8.01 -6.80 -8.88
CA PHE A 112 -7.86 -6.35 -7.50
C PHE A 112 -8.62 -5.03 -7.25
N ASP A 113 -8.70 -4.17 -8.26
CA ASP A 113 -9.54 -2.98 -8.27
C ASP A 113 -10.98 -3.29 -7.89
N LYS A 114 -11.63 -4.24 -8.58
CA LYS A 114 -13.01 -4.64 -8.25
C LYS A 114 -13.17 -5.11 -6.81
N TYR A 115 -12.19 -5.84 -6.29
CA TYR A 115 -12.20 -6.30 -4.91
C TYR A 115 -12.12 -5.13 -3.92
N VAL A 116 -11.13 -4.25 -4.05
CA VAL A 116 -10.97 -3.13 -3.09
C VAL A 116 -12.15 -2.18 -3.14
N TRP A 117 -12.60 -1.81 -4.34
CA TRP A 117 -13.70 -0.88 -4.51
C TRP A 117 -15.07 -1.45 -4.10
N SER A 118 -15.21 -2.77 -3.96
CA SER A 118 -16.43 -3.39 -3.44
C SER A 118 -16.74 -2.96 -1.99
N PHE A 119 -15.71 -2.67 -1.17
CA PHE A 119 -15.91 -2.21 0.22
C PHE A 119 -16.59 -0.84 0.33
N VAL A 120 -16.58 -0.07 -0.74
CA VAL A 120 -17.24 1.24 -0.84
C VAL A 120 -18.34 1.27 -1.91
N ASN A 121 -18.87 0.10 -2.29
CA ASN A 121 -19.89 -0.04 -3.33
C ASN A 121 -19.50 0.63 -4.66
N HIS A 122 -18.21 0.57 -5.02
CA HIS A 122 -17.62 1.18 -6.22
C HIS A 122 -17.84 2.70 -6.33
N LYS A 123 -17.95 3.39 -5.18
CA LYS A 123 -18.15 4.84 -5.13
C LYS A 123 -17.10 5.51 -4.26
N THR A 124 -16.57 6.63 -4.74
CA THR A 124 -15.64 7.44 -3.95
C THR A 124 -16.35 8.07 -2.76
N ILE A 125 -15.78 7.87 -1.56
CA ILE A 125 -16.22 8.56 -0.35
C ILE A 125 -15.41 9.86 -0.23
N ILE A 126 -16.09 11.00 -0.27
CA ILE A 126 -15.44 12.31 -0.16
C ILE A 126 -15.57 12.79 1.29
N ASN A 127 -14.48 12.72 2.02
CA ASN A 127 -14.36 13.32 3.34
C ASN A 127 -14.06 14.82 3.21
N LYS A 128 -14.59 15.64 4.11
CA LYS A 128 -14.37 17.10 4.14
C LYS A 128 -13.80 17.50 5.51
N PRO A 129 -12.57 17.08 5.85
CA PRO A 129 -11.97 17.41 7.13
C PRO A 129 -11.75 18.92 7.22
N LYS A 130 -12.09 19.53 8.36
CA LYS A 130 -11.88 20.94 8.64
C LYS A 130 -10.56 21.18 9.36
N SER A 131 -10.02 20.16 10.02
CA SER A 131 -8.79 20.22 10.79
C SER A 131 -8.06 18.87 10.81
N LEU A 132 -6.81 18.85 11.26
CA LEU A 132 -6.05 17.59 11.44
C LEU A 132 -6.68 16.65 12.47
N LYS A 133 -7.50 17.16 13.39
CA LYS A 133 -8.21 16.34 14.40
C LYS A 133 -9.34 15.51 13.79
N ASP A 134 -9.81 15.87 12.61
CA ASP A 134 -10.89 15.16 11.92
C ASP A 134 -10.40 13.92 11.17
N PHE A 135 -9.07 13.75 11.07
CA PHE A 135 -8.48 12.54 10.50
C PHE A 135 -8.51 11.41 11.52
N VAL A 136 -9.19 10.34 11.18
CA VAL A 136 -9.27 9.14 12.00
C VAL A 136 -8.20 8.13 11.56
N ALA A 137 -7.76 7.26 12.49
CA ALA A 137 -6.76 6.25 12.19
C ALA A 137 -7.35 5.04 11.45
N LYS A 138 -8.66 4.84 11.52
CA LYS A 138 -9.39 3.71 10.91
C LYS A 138 -10.88 3.99 10.85
N THR A 139 -11.59 3.21 10.05
CA THR A 139 -13.05 3.27 9.91
C THR A 139 -13.66 1.86 9.96
N PRO A 140 -14.98 1.70 10.13
CA PRO A 140 -15.61 0.39 10.00
C PRO A 140 -15.34 -0.29 8.64
N ILE A 141 -15.18 0.50 7.57
CA ILE A 141 -14.87 -0.01 6.23
C ILE A 141 -13.45 -0.58 6.19
N SER A 142 -12.47 0.14 6.75
CA SER A 142 -11.09 -0.36 6.84
C SER A 142 -10.95 -1.53 7.79
N ASP A 143 -11.79 -1.62 8.85
CA ASP A 143 -11.87 -2.78 9.72
C ASP A 143 -12.36 -4.01 8.93
N ALA A 144 -13.44 -3.87 8.15
CA ALA A 144 -13.98 -4.94 7.32
C ALA A 144 -12.98 -5.41 6.25
N MET A 145 -12.33 -4.48 5.55
CA MET A 145 -11.27 -4.80 4.58
C MET A 145 -10.10 -5.52 5.25
N SER A 146 -9.65 -5.03 6.40
CA SER A 146 -8.57 -5.66 7.18
C SER A 146 -8.93 -7.10 7.58
N GLU A 147 -10.16 -7.33 8.03
CA GLU A 147 -10.62 -8.67 8.42
C GLU A 147 -10.67 -9.62 7.23
N ASP A 148 -11.30 -9.23 6.12
CA ASP A 148 -11.42 -10.05 4.91
C ASP A 148 -10.04 -10.38 4.31
N MET A 149 -9.16 -9.38 4.18
CA MET A 149 -7.78 -9.60 3.75
C MET A 149 -7.04 -10.57 4.67
N GLY A 150 -7.31 -10.53 5.98
CA GLY A 150 -6.75 -11.48 6.94
C GLY A 150 -7.20 -12.92 6.71
N LYS A 151 -8.49 -13.14 6.48
CA LYS A 151 -9.06 -14.46 6.15
C LYS A 151 -8.44 -15.01 4.85
N ARG A 152 -8.04 -14.14 3.94
CA ARG A 152 -7.38 -14.46 2.66
C ARG A 152 -5.86 -14.61 2.76
N GLY A 153 -5.29 -14.52 3.97
CA GLY A 153 -3.88 -14.78 4.24
C GLY A 153 -2.94 -13.59 4.03
N TYR A 154 -3.43 -12.38 3.78
CA TYR A 154 -2.59 -11.18 3.73
C TYR A 154 -1.90 -10.90 5.06
N LYS A 155 -0.69 -10.35 4.98
CA LYS A 155 0.12 -9.93 6.12
C LYS A 155 0.31 -8.41 6.11
N PHE A 156 0.59 -7.79 7.28
CA PHE A 156 0.72 -6.34 7.43
C PHE A 156 -0.46 -5.56 6.84
N ARG A 157 -1.67 -6.02 7.16
CA ARG A 157 -2.94 -5.52 6.63
C ARG A 157 -3.83 -4.92 7.73
N GLY A 158 -3.24 -4.48 8.88
CA GLY A 158 -4.02 -3.89 9.99
C GLY A 158 -4.95 -2.77 9.51
N SER A 159 -6.04 -2.52 10.24
CA SER A 159 -7.08 -1.57 9.81
C SER A 159 -6.53 -0.17 9.50
N THR A 160 -5.55 0.32 10.26
CA THR A 160 -4.87 1.59 9.98
C THR A 160 -4.13 1.57 8.64
N ILE A 161 -3.47 0.44 8.31
CA ILE A 161 -2.80 0.26 7.01
C ILE A 161 -3.82 0.20 5.88
N CYS A 162 -4.93 -0.52 6.07
CA CYS A 162 -6.01 -0.56 5.09
C CYS A 162 -6.62 0.83 4.88
N TYR A 163 -6.82 1.62 5.94
CA TYR A 163 -7.37 2.97 5.84
C TYR A 163 -6.43 3.93 5.10
N ALA A 164 -5.12 3.85 5.36
CA ALA A 164 -4.12 4.63 4.63
C ALA A 164 -4.06 4.25 3.14
N PHE A 165 -4.26 2.96 2.85
CA PHE A 165 -4.33 2.44 1.48
C PHE A 165 -5.61 2.88 0.74
N MET A 166 -6.76 2.95 1.43
CA MET A 166 -8.05 3.38 0.88
C MET A 166 -8.09 4.88 0.57
#